data_551e7ca787a5c062b41a273233f400a1
#
_entry.id   551e7ca787a5c062b41a273233f400a1
#
_cell.length_a   1.000
_cell.length_b   1.000
_cell.length_c   1.000
_cell.angle_alpha   90.00
_cell.angle_beta   90.00
_cell.angle_gamma   90.00
#
_symmetry.space_group_name_H-M   'P 1'
#
loop_
_entity.id
_entity.type
_entity.pdbx_description
1 polymer ?
#
loop_
_entity_poly.entity_id
_entity_poly.type
_entity_poly.pdbx_seq_one_letter_code
_entity_poly.pdbx_strand_id
1 'polypeptide(L)'
;SRYNLHLVQPQGRYREEADRMITAAHCRVRKDSVRVVEALVTASPEFFKDKSRSEVKAYFEYALEFLKGKQNTQTFLSAVVHMDEKTPHLHLCFVPLTADGRLSAKEIIGNRKNLVKWQDEFWQHMVKQYPELERGESASQTGREHIPPRIFKEMTQLTKQKEQLDALLVGITPFNGKSRAAEISKVLDSYIPNVAQMKDQLRKYNVAFTKTAAENEKLKEKNKTLSASLDKAKEGSVLK
;
A
#
# COMPACT_ATOMS: atom_id res chain seq x y z
N SER A 1 -18.86 7.25 6.15
CA SER A 1 -18.96 8.71 6.30
C SER A 1 -19.81 9.30 5.18
N ARG A 2 -20.62 10.35 5.47
CA ARG A 2 -21.41 11.09 4.45
C ARG A 2 -20.55 11.82 3.42
N TYR A 3 -19.26 11.92 3.67
CA TYR A 3 -18.30 12.56 2.78
C TYR A 3 -17.72 11.59 1.72
N ASN A 4 -17.80 10.29 1.95
CA ASN A 4 -17.27 9.29 1.04
C ASN A 4 -18.16 9.15 -0.20
N LEU A 5 -17.54 8.76 -1.34
CA LEU A 5 -18.24 8.53 -2.59
C LEU A 5 -18.33 7.03 -2.84
N HIS A 6 -19.52 6.51 -3.04
CA HIS A 6 -19.74 5.13 -3.38
C HIS A 6 -19.95 5.02 -4.89
N LEU A 7 -18.96 4.46 -5.60
CA LEU A 7 -19.05 4.19 -7.04
C LEU A 7 -19.71 2.84 -7.32
N VAL A 8 -19.52 1.88 -6.37
CA VAL A 8 -20.25 0.62 -6.32
C VAL A 8 -20.70 0.44 -4.87
N GLN A 9 -22.02 0.32 -4.67
CA GLN A 9 -22.62 0.11 -3.36
C GLN A 9 -22.59 -1.37 -2.98
N PRO A 10 -22.18 -1.74 -1.74
CA PRO A 10 -22.36 -3.08 -1.25
C PRO A 10 -23.86 -3.38 -1.05
N GLN A 11 -24.31 -4.59 -1.39
CA GLN A 11 -25.70 -5.01 -1.22
C GLN A 11 -26.00 -5.57 0.18
N GLY A 12 -24.93 -5.88 0.94
CA GLY A 12 -25.01 -6.42 2.28
C GLY A 12 -23.65 -6.45 2.98
N ARG A 13 -23.45 -7.41 3.86
CA ARG A 13 -22.16 -7.63 4.51
C ARG A 13 -21.19 -8.29 3.53
N TYR A 14 -19.98 -7.75 3.39
CA TYR A 14 -18.97 -8.23 2.44
C TYR A 14 -18.74 -9.74 2.48
N ARG A 15 -18.71 -10.33 3.68
CA ARG A 15 -18.53 -11.77 3.84
C ARG A 15 -19.68 -12.56 3.25
N GLU A 16 -20.90 -12.15 3.53
CA GLU A 16 -22.12 -12.84 3.06
C GLU A 16 -22.24 -12.72 1.54
N GLU A 17 -21.95 -11.55 0.97
CA GLU A 17 -21.94 -11.34 -0.48
C GLU A 17 -20.85 -12.15 -1.17
N ALA A 18 -19.63 -12.15 -0.63
CA ALA A 18 -18.53 -12.96 -1.15
C ALA A 18 -18.87 -14.45 -1.12
N ASP A 19 -19.40 -14.95 0.00
CA ASP A 19 -19.78 -16.36 0.13
C ASP A 19 -20.93 -16.72 -0.84
N ARG A 20 -21.88 -15.81 -1.06
CA ARG A 20 -22.96 -15.99 -2.06
C ARG A 20 -22.40 -16.10 -3.47
N MET A 21 -21.49 -15.19 -3.88
CA MET A 21 -20.86 -15.21 -5.21
C MET A 21 -20.03 -16.48 -5.42
N ILE A 22 -19.26 -16.89 -4.42
CA ILE A 22 -18.44 -18.10 -4.43
C ILE A 22 -19.32 -19.34 -4.57
N THR A 23 -20.41 -19.39 -3.84
CA THR A 23 -21.40 -20.51 -3.91
C THR A 23 -22.07 -20.58 -5.28
N ALA A 24 -22.49 -19.43 -5.81
CA ALA A 24 -23.11 -19.35 -7.15
C ALA A 24 -22.15 -19.76 -8.28
N ALA A 25 -20.86 -19.53 -8.11
CA ALA A 25 -19.82 -19.96 -9.06
C ALA A 25 -19.50 -21.47 -8.97
N HIS A 26 -20.07 -22.20 -8.02
CA HIS A 26 -19.83 -23.63 -7.75
C HIS A 26 -18.34 -24.01 -7.69
N CYS A 27 -17.49 -23.06 -7.30
CA CYS A 27 -16.05 -23.27 -7.30
C CYS A 27 -15.54 -23.96 -6.04
N ARG A 28 -14.44 -24.71 -6.19
CA ARG A 28 -13.78 -25.35 -5.05
C ARG A 28 -13.09 -24.29 -4.17
N VAL A 29 -13.44 -24.27 -2.89
CA VAL A 29 -12.81 -23.40 -1.88
C VAL A 29 -11.88 -24.24 -1.00
N ARG A 30 -10.61 -23.81 -0.87
CA ARG A 30 -9.64 -24.38 0.06
C ARG A 30 -9.66 -23.58 1.36
N LYS A 31 -9.09 -24.13 2.43
CA LYS A 31 -8.98 -23.46 3.74
C LYS A 31 -8.21 -22.13 3.67
N ASP A 32 -7.22 -22.05 2.79
CA ASP A 32 -6.32 -20.93 2.55
C ASP A 32 -6.71 -20.06 1.33
N SER A 33 -7.88 -20.28 0.72
CA SER A 33 -8.33 -19.51 -0.42
C SER A 33 -8.56 -18.05 -0.06
N VAL A 34 -8.01 -17.14 -0.85
CA VAL A 34 -8.32 -15.71 -0.79
C VAL A 34 -9.73 -15.50 -1.33
N ARG A 35 -10.65 -15.07 -0.47
CA ARG A 35 -12.07 -14.88 -0.83
C ARG A 35 -12.37 -13.49 -1.35
N VAL A 36 -11.64 -12.49 -0.85
CA VAL A 36 -11.81 -11.09 -1.24
C VAL A 36 -10.43 -10.49 -1.47
N VAL A 37 -10.32 -9.70 -2.51
CA VAL A 37 -9.16 -8.86 -2.81
C VAL A 37 -9.58 -7.41 -2.68
N GLU A 38 -8.72 -6.60 -2.07
CA GLU A 38 -8.85 -5.16 -2.02
C GLU A 38 -7.77 -4.52 -2.88
N ALA A 39 -8.16 -3.65 -3.80
CA ALA A 39 -7.28 -2.80 -4.58
C ALA A 39 -7.41 -1.36 -4.08
N LEU A 40 -6.27 -0.75 -3.76
CA LEU A 40 -6.18 0.65 -3.36
C LEU A 40 -5.64 1.48 -4.53
N VAL A 41 -6.37 2.55 -4.88
CA VAL A 41 -5.95 3.51 -5.91
C VAL A 41 -5.91 4.90 -5.31
N THR A 42 -4.81 5.62 -5.55
CA THR A 42 -4.62 7.01 -5.15
C THR A 42 -3.63 7.70 -6.08
N ALA A 43 -3.42 9.00 -5.88
CA ALA A 43 -2.32 9.77 -6.44
C ALA A 43 -1.64 10.58 -5.32
N SER A 44 -0.62 11.37 -5.66
CA SER A 44 0.05 12.22 -4.67
C SER A 44 -0.91 13.28 -4.09
N PRO A 45 -0.70 13.73 -2.85
CA PRO A 45 -1.50 14.81 -2.26
C PRO A 45 -1.48 16.08 -3.12
N GLU A 46 -0.35 16.36 -3.78
CA GLU A 46 -0.15 17.53 -4.66
C GLU A 46 -1.08 17.48 -5.86
N PHE A 47 -1.29 16.30 -6.44
CA PHE A 47 -2.21 16.10 -7.55
C PHE A 47 -3.66 16.48 -7.20
N PHE A 48 -4.10 16.22 -5.95
CA PHE A 48 -5.47 16.51 -5.51
C PHE A 48 -5.65 17.89 -4.90
N LYS A 49 -4.56 18.63 -4.61
CA LYS A 49 -4.57 19.85 -3.79
C LYS A 49 -5.58 20.90 -4.21
N ASP A 50 -5.68 21.15 -5.51
CA ASP A 50 -6.54 22.22 -6.07
C ASP A 50 -7.75 21.68 -6.84
N LYS A 51 -8.02 20.36 -6.73
CA LYS A 51 -9.14 19.73 -7.42
C LYS A 51 -10.42 19.79 -6.59
N SER A 52 -11.51 20.17 -7.26
CA SER A 52 -12.85 20.11 -6.70
C SER A 52 -13.29 18.67 -6.44
N ARG A 53 -14.31 18.51 -5.60
CA ARG A 53 -14.90 17.19 -5.31
C ARG A 53 -15.38 16.45 -6.57
N SER A 54 -15.89 17.18 -7.57
CA SER A 54 -16.34 16.61 -8.85
C SER A 54 -15.17 16.11 -9.70
N GLU A 55 -14.05 16.83 -9.72
CA GLU A 55 -12.83 16.42 -10.43
C GLU A 55 -12.20 15.21 -9.77
N VAL A 56 -12.16 15.16 -8.44
CA VAL A 56 -11.69 13.98 -7.70
C VAL A 56 -12.58 12.77 -7.98
N LYS A 57 -13.90 12.96 -8.02
CA LYS A 57 -14.83 11.90 -8.39
C LYS A 57 -14.56 11.39 -9.81
N ALA A 58 -14.42 12.27 -10.79
CA ALA A 58 -14.13 11.92 -12.18
C ALA A 58 -12.81 11.15 -12.33
N TYR A 59 -11.78 11.53 -11.56
CA TYR A 59 -10.51 10.81 -11.51
C TYR A 59 -10.72 9.35 -11.08
N PHE A 60 -11.46 9.11 -10.00
CA PHE A 60 -11.68 7.75 -9.51
C PHE A 60 -12.67 6.95 -10.36
N GLU A 61 -13.62 7.59 -11.01
CA GLU A 61 -14.48 6.93 -11.99
C GLU A 61 -13.65 6.43 -13.18
N TYR A 62 -12.75 7.27 -13.70
CA TYR A 62 -11.85 6.89 -14.79
C TYR A 62 -10.84 5.79 -14.35
N ALA A 63 -10.31 5.87 -13.13
CA ALA A 63 -9.48 4.80 -12.57
C ALA A 63 -10.24 3.47 -12.43
N LEU A 64 -11.52 3.52 -12.06
CA LEU A 64 -12.38 2.34 -11.94
C LEU A 64 -12.63 1.68 -13.31
N GLU A 65 -12.69 2.43 -14.41
CA GLU A 65 -12.81 1.86 -15.77
C GLU A 65 -11.63 0.93 -16.11
N PHE A 66 -10.41 1.30 -15.73
CA PHE A 66 -9.26 0.40 -15.89
C PHE A 66 -9.46 -0.91 -15.11
N LEU A 67 -9.92 -0.82 -13.86
CA LEU A 67 -10.12 -2.00 -13.01
C LEU A 67 -11.27 -2.90 -13.53
N LYS A 68 -12.31 -2.32 -14.12
CA LYS A 68 -13.38 -3.06 -14.83
C LYS A 68 -12.85 -3.84 -16.02
N GLY A 69 -11.81 -3.37 -16.68
CA GLY A 69 -11.13 -4.11 -17.75
C GLY A 69 -10.26 -5.27 -17.25
N LYS A 70 -9.94 -5.30 -15.95
CA LYS A 70 -9.09 -6.34 -15.34
C LYS A 70 -9.88 -7.44 -14.64
N GLN A 71 -11.07 -7.13 -14.16
CA GLN A 71 -11.90 -8.04 -13.39
C GLN A 71 -13.37 -7.89 -13.73
N ASN A 72 -14.11 -9.00 -13.75
CA ASN A 72 -15.55 -8.98 -13.99
C ASN A 72 -16.27 -8.13 -12.93
N THR A 73 -17.02 -7.12 -13.39
CA THR A 73 -17.74 -6.17 -12.53
C THR A 73 -18.80 -6.84 -11.66
N GLN A 74 -19.34 -8.00 -12.07
CA GLN A 74 -20.30 -8.78 -11.28
C GLN A 74 -19.68 -9.35 -9.99
N THR A 75 -18.35 -9.39 -9.91
CA THR A 75 -17.63 -9.83 -8.71
C THR A 75 -17.26 -8.68 -7.76
N PHE A 76 -17.59 -7.44 -8.11
CA PHE A 76 -17.34 -6.27 -7.28
C PHE A 76 -18.30 -6.25 -6.09
N LEU A 77 -17.74 -6.18 -4.90
CA LEU A 77 -18.49 -6.03 -3.64
C LEU A 77 -18.74 -4.55 -3.35
N SER A 78 -17.73 -3.71 -3.51
CA SER A 78 -17.82 -2.27 -3.29
C SER A 78 -16.69 -1.52 -3.99
N ALA A 79 -16.96 -0.27 -4.36
CA ALA A 79 -15.93 0.69 -4.75
C ALA A 79 -16.23 2.02 -4.04
N VAL A 80 -15.41 2.37 -3.05
CA VAL A 80 -15.63 3.52 -2.16
C VAL A 80 -14.43 4.45 -2.21
N VAL A 81 -14.67 5.72 -2.51
CA VAL A 81 -13.64 6.77 -2.41
C VAL A 81 -13.74 7.42 -1.04
N HIS A 82 -12.69 7.32 -0.26
CA HIS A 82 -12.53 8.04 1.01
C HIS A 82 -12.12 9.48 0.73
N MET A 83 -12.98 10.42 1.13
CA MET A 83 -12.80 11.87 0.94
C MET A 83 -12.56 12.61 2.26
N ASP A 84 -12.65 11.92 3.37
CA ASP A 84 -12.53 12.44 4.73
C ASP A 84 -11.14 12.22 5.35
N GLU A 85 -10.22 11.66 4.58
CA GLU A 85 -8.82 11.49 4.95
C GLU A 85 -7.91 12.51 4.24
N LYS A 86 -6.64 12.55 4.65
CA LYS A 86 -5.65 13.54 4.16
C LYS A 86 -5.50 13.54 2.64
N THR A 87 -5.58 12.37 2.01
CA THR A 87 -5.46 12.20 0.57
C THR A 87 -6.61 11.33 0.08
N PRO A 88 -7.40 11.76 -0.91
CA PRO A 88 -8.45 10.94 -1.48
C PRO A 88 -7.90 9.61 -2.02
N HIS A 89 -8.60 8.52 -1.76
CA HIS A 89 -8.23 7.19 -2.24
C HIS A 89 -9.44 6.29 -2.43
N LEU A 90 -9.39 5.43 -3.45
CA LEU A 90 -10.42 4.46 -3.79
C LEU A 90 -10.05 3.10 -3.22
N HIS A 91 -10.97 2.49 -2.50
CA HIS A 91 -10.97 1.06 -2.14
C HIS A 91 -11.93 0.31 -3.06
N LEU A 92 -11.40 -0.60 -3.88
CA LEU A 92 -12.20 -1.57 -4.62
C LEU A 92 -12.06 -2.94 -3.99
N CYS A 93 -13.16 -3.49 -3.46
CA CYS A 93 -13.24 -4.87 -2.97
C CYS A 93 -13.93 -5.75 -4.00
N PHE A 94 -13.35 -6.91 -4.33
CA PHE A 94 -13.94 -7.87 -5.26
C PHE A 94 -13.62 -9.31 -4.89
N VAL A 95 -14.47 -10.23 -5.33
CA VAL A 95 -14.22 -11.68 -5.22
C VAL A 95 -13.37 -12.11 -6.42
N PRO A 96 -12.19 -12.75 -6.21
CA PRO A 96 -11.29 -13.09 -7.32
C PRO A 96 -11.75 -14.36 -8.07
N LEU A 97 -12.89 -14.26 -8.73
CA LEU A 97 -13.41 -15.29 -9.62
C LEU A 97 -12.85 -15.12 -11.03
N THR A 98 -12.25 -16.18 -11.56
CA THR A 98 -11.74 -16.24 -12.93
C THR A 98 -12.91 -16.37 -13.94
N ALA A 99 -12.64 -16.14 -15.21
CA ALA A 99 -13.66 -16.24 -16.26
C ALA A 99 -14.31 -17.63 -16.36
N ASP A 100 -13.57 -18.69 -15.99
CA ASP A 100 -14.05 -20.07 -15.92
C ASP A 100 -14.63 -20.45 -14.54
N GLY A 101 -14.90 -19.48 -13.67
CA GLY A 101 -15.60 -19.66 -12.41
C GLY A 101 -14.75 -20.20 -11.26
N ARG A 102 -13.42 -20.21 -11.35
CA ARG A 102 -12.54 -20.64 -10.25
C ARG A 102 -12.22 -19.48 -9.30
N LEU A 103 -12.09 -19.78 -8.00
CA LEU A 103 -11.64 -18.81 -7.01
C LEU A 103 -10.09 -18.78 -6.98
N SER A 104 -9.47 -17.77 -7.61
CA SER A 104 -8.01 -17.69 -7.76
C SER A 104 -7.47 -16.26 -7.85
N ALA A 105 -7.16 -15.68 -6.69
CA ALA A 105 -6.47 -14.39 -6.64
C ALA A 105 -5.10 -14.43 -7.36
N LYS A 106 -4.39 -15.56 -7.28
CA LYS A 106 -3.11 -15.76 -7.96
C LYS A 106 -3.20 -15.66 -9.48
N GLU A 107 -4.29 -16.13 -10.06
CA GLU A 107 -4.48 -16.09 -11.51
C GLU A 107 -4.84 -14.68 -11.98
N ILE A 108 -5.66 -13.97 -11.23
CA ILE A 108 -6.10 -12.60 -11.57
C ILE A 108 -4.98 -11.59 -11.33
N ILE A 109 -4.37 -11.59 -10.13
CA ILE A 109 -3.37 -10.61 -9.73
C ILE A 109 -1.97 -11.03 -10.20
N GLY A 110 -1.70 -12.33 -10.21
CA GLY A 110 -0.42 -12.91 -10.58
C GLY A 110 0.63 -12.79 -9.49
N ASN A 111 1.86 -12.59 -9.92
CA ASN A 111 3.03 -12.42 -9.06
C ASN A 111 3.49 -10.95 -9.05
N ARG A 112 4.61 -10.68 -8.34
CA ARG A 112 5.20 -9.33 -8.25
C ARG A 112 5.44 -8.68 -9.63
N LYS A 113 5.87 -9.44 -10.64
CA LYS A 113 6.09 -8.90 -12.00
C LYS A 113 4.77 -8.46 -12.63
N ASN A 114 3.70 -9.23 -12.44
CA ASN A 114 2.36 -8.88 -12.92
C ASN A 114 1.81 -7.64 -12.21
N LEU A 115 2.04 -7.50 -10.91
CA LEU A 115 1.65 -6.29 -10.17
C LEU A 115 2.37 -5.03 -10.66
N VAL A 116 3.67 -5.13 -10.99
CA VAL A 116 4.41 -4.02 -11.61
C VAL A 116 3.81 -3.68 -12.97
N LYS A 117 3.51 -4.70 -13.80
CA LYS A 117 2.86 -4.51 -15.10
C LYS A 117 1.48 -3.85 -14.95
N TRP A 118 0.67 -4.26 -13.96
CA TRP A 118 -0.61 -3.61 -13.67
C TRP A 118 -0.45 -2.12 -13.33
N GLN A 119 0.57 -1.77 -12.54
CA GLN A 119 0.85 -0.37 -12.22
C GLN A 119 1.28 0.42 -13.45
N ASP A 120 2.08 -0.17 -14.35
CA ASP A 120 2.50 0.48 -15.60
C ASP A 120 1.31 0.70 -16.54
N GLU A 121 0.48 -0.32 -16.72
CA GLU A 121 -0.74 -0.25 -17.54
C GLU A 121 -1.77 0.73 -16.94
N PHE A 122 -1.90 0.77 -15.62
CA PHE A 122 -2.74 1.74 -14.92
C PHE A 122 -2.25 3.16 -15.17
N TRP A 123 -0.96 3.42 -15.01
CA TRP A 123 -0.40 4.73 -15.31
C TRP A 123 -0.62 5.12 -16.78
N GLN A 124 -0.35 4.23 -17.72
CA GLN A 124 -0.60 4.45 -19.15
C GLN A 124 -2.07 4.75 -19.47
N HIS A 125 -3.00 4.16 -18.73
CA HIS A 125 -4.42 4.48 -18.83
C HIS A 125 -4.70 5.87 -18.29
N MET A 126 -4.22 6.18 -17.10
CA MET A 126 -4.53 7.44 -16.41
C MET A 126 -3.94 8.67 -17.10
N VAL A 127 -2.72 8.61 -17.65
CA VAL A 127 -2.07 9.75 -18.33
C VAL A 127 -2.76 10.17 -19.61
N LYS A 128 -3.64 9.37 -20.18
CA LYS A 128 -4.46 9.77 -21.34
C LYS A 128 -5.42 10.89 -21.00
N GLN A 129 -5.93 10.93 -19.77
CA GLN A 129 -6.84 11.96 -19.27
C GLN A 129 -6.17 12.92 -18.30
N TYR A 130 -5.12 12.49 -17.63
CA TYR A 130 -4.37 13.24 -16.61
C TYR A 130 -2.87 13.21 -16.94
N PRO A 131 -2.42 13.96 -17.98
CA PRO A 131 -1.03 13.91 -18.44
C PRO A 131 -0.01 14.42 -17.42
N GLU A 132 -0.46 15.14 -16.39
CA GLU A 132 0.37 15.61 -15.28
C GLU A 132 0.72 14.52 -14.26
N LEU A 133 0.15 13.30 -14.37
CA LEU A 133 0.47 12.21 -13.47
C LEU A 133 1.84 11.60 -13.77
N GLU A 134 2.70 11.65 -12.79
CA GLU A 134 4.01 10.98 -12.86
C GLU A 134 3.89 9.51 -12.43
N ARG A 135 4.64 8.65 -13.12
CA ARG A 135 4.80 7.25 -12.69
C ARG A 135 5.72 7.20 -11.47
N GLY A 136 5.20 6.74 -10.36
CA GLY A 136 6.02 6.56 -9.16
C GLY A 136 7.19 5.59 -9.42
N GLU A 137 8.35 5.92 -8.86
CA GLU A 137 9.55 5.10 -8.97
C GLU A 137 9.39 3.76 -8.24
N SER A 138 9.84 2.68 -8.87
CA SER A 138 9.79 1.37 -8.24
C SER A 138 10.80 1.24 -7.10
N ALA A 139 10.45 0.50 -6.04
CA ALA A 139 11.37 0.22 -4.94
C ALA A 139 12.66 -0.50 -5.41
N SER A 140 12.60 -1.24 -6.53
CA SER A 140 13.78 -1.86 -7.14
C SER A 140 14.73 -0.87 -7.80
N GLN A 141 14.25 0.27 -8.25
CA GLN A 141 15.05 1.34 -8.85
C GLN A 141 15.63 2.28 -7.78
N THR A 142 14.83 2.60 -6.77
CA THR A 142 15.22 3.54 -5.72
C THR A 142 16.02 2.91 -4.58
N GLY A 143 16.05 1.58 -4.50
CA GLY A 143 16.60 0.87 -3.34
C GLY A 143 15.87 1.16 -2.02
N ARG A 144 14.70 1.81 -2.07
CA ARG A 144 13.93 2.15 -0.87
C ARG A 144 13.41 0.89 -0.20
N GLU A 145 13.78 0.72 1.05
CA GLU A 145 13.22 -0.32 1.91
C GLU A 145 11.90 0.14 2.55
N HIS A 146 11.03 -0.82 2.86
CA HIS A 146 9.76 -0.52 3.54
C HIS A 146 10.04 -0.03 4.95
N ILE A 147 9.69 1.22 5.24
CA ILE A 147 9.69 1.78 6.59
C ILE A 147 8.26 1.67 7.14
N PRO A 148 8.06 1.04 8.32
CA PRO A 148 6.73 0.97 8.93
C PRO A 148 6.12 2.36 9.11
N PRO A 149 4.81 2.54 8.83
CA PRO A 149 4.16 3.86 8.88
C PRO A 149 4.32 4.61 10.20
N ARG A 150 4.41 3.87 11.32
CA ARG A 150 4.66 4.45 12.64
C ARG A 150 6.03 5.13 12.70
N ILE A 151 7.09 4.45 12.26
CA ILE A 151 8.46 4.98 12.24
C ILE A 151 8.53 6.17 11.30
N PHE A 152 7.90 6.09 10.13
CA PHE A 152 7.84 7.21 9.18
C PHE A 152 7.18 8.45 9.79
N LYS A 153 6.07 8.30 10.53
CA LYS A 153 5.40 9.41 11.23
C LYS A 153 6.32 10.05 12.27
N GLU A 154 7.02 9.25 13.05
CA GLU A 154 7.96 9.73 14.08
C GLU A 154 9.15 10.48 13.43
N MET A 155 9.72 9.95 12.33
CA MET A 155 10.75 10.64 11.56
C MET A 155 10.27 11.99 11.03
N THR A 156 9.07 12.04 10.45
CA THR A 156 8.46 13.29 9.96
C THR A 156 8.26 14.31 11.08
N GLN A 157 7.85 13.86 12.28
CA GLN A 157 7.71 14.74 13.44
C GLN A 157 9.06 15.30 13.89
N LEU A 158 10.09 14.47 13.96
CA LEU A 158 11.45 14.90 14.31
C LEU A 158 12.00 15.91 13.31
N THR A 159 11.77 15.70 12.00
CA THR A 159 12.15 16.66 10.97
C THR A 159 11.50 18.02 11.19
N LYS A 160 10.19 18.06 11.44
CA LYS A 160 9.48 19.31 11.73
C LYS A 160 9.99 20.01 12.98
N GLN A 161 10.29 19.26 14.05
CA GLN A 161 10.85 19.83 15.27
C GLN A 161 12.25 20.41 15.03
N LYS A 162 13.07 19.74 14.20
CA LYS A 162 14.37 20.28 13.78
C LYS A 162 14.22 21.58 13.00
N GLU A 163 13.32 21.64 12.00
CA GLU A 163 13.03 22.85 11.24
C GLU A 163 12.58 24.02 12.12
N GLN A 164 11.76 23.74 13.14
CA GLN A 164 11.36 24.75 14.14
C GLN A 164 12.55 25.25 14.94
N LEU A 165 13.46 24.38 15.38
CA LEU A 165 14.68 24.77 16.07
C LEU A 165 15.58 25.63 15.18
N ASP A 166 15.79 25.24 13.92
CA ASP A 166 16.60 25.99 12.97
C ASP A 166 16.02 27.39 12.74
N ALA A 167 14.69 27.51 12.59
CA ALA A 167 14.01 28.80 12.44
C ALA A 167 14.14 29.70 13.68
N LEU A 168 14.07 29.11 14.87
CA LEU A 168 14.25 29.85 16.13
C LEU A 168 15.68 30.36 16.28
N LEU A 169 16.68 29.58 15.85
CA LEU A 169 18.10 29.95 15.92
C LEU A 169 18.45 31.12 14.99
N VAL A 170 17.92 31.12 13.76
CA VAL A 170 18.15 32.19 12.78
C VAL A 170 17.60 33.53 13.23
N GLY A 171 16.53 33.54 14.01
CA GLY A 171 15.87 34.77 14.50
C GLY A 171 16.41 35.36 15.81
N ILE A 172 17.56 34.90 16.33
CA ILE A 172 18.12 35.41 17.59
C ILE A 172 18.76 36.77 17.41
N THR A 173 18.35 37.72 18.24
CA THR A 173 18.90 39.08 18.35
C THR A 173 19.24 39.40 19.78
N PRO A 174 20.08 40.44 20.08
CA PRO A 174 20.37 40.85 21.46
C PRO A 174 19.13 41.20 22.28
N PHE A 175 18.04 41.62 21.61
CA PHE A 175 16.80 42.05 22.28
C PHE A 175 15.82 40.92 22.56
N ASN A 176 15.87 39.79 21.82
CA ASN A 176 14.94 38.69 21.99
C ASN A 176 15.60 37.40 22.51
N GLY A 177 16.89 37.40 22.77
CA GLY A 177 17.68 36.22 23.12
C GLY A 177 17.08 35.40 24.27
N LYS A 178 16.59 36.09 25.35
CA LYS A 178 16.00 35.41 26.52
C LYS A 178 14.67 34.72 26.19
N SER A 179 13.81 35.36 25.40
CA SER A 179 12.54 34.79 24.95
C SER A 179 12.79 33.60 23.99
N ARG A 180 13.68 33.76 23.02
CA ARG A 180 14.05 32.70 22.08
C ARG A 180 14.68 31.49 22.76
N ALA A 181 15.55 31.72 23.77
CA ALA A 181 16.11 30.64 24.57
C ALA A 181 15.03 29.80 25.27
N ALA A 182 13.99 30.45 25.82
CA ALA A 182 12.87 29.75 26.44
C ALA A 182 12.03 28.96 25.43
N GLU A 183 11.81 29.49 24.25
CA GLU A 183 11.11 28.76 23.14
C GLU A 183 11.92 27.56 22.66
N ILE A 184 13.23 27.75 22.45
CA ILE A 184 14.14 26.66 22.06
C ILE A 184 14.16 25.58 23.15
N SER A 185 14.22 25.93 24.42
CA SER A 185 14.19 24.95 25.51
C SER A 185 12.93 24.10 25.47
N LYS A 186 11.75 24.71 25.26
CA LYS A 186 10.48 23.96 25.13
C LYS A 186 10.48 22.96 23.96
N VAL A 187 11.06 23.35 22.83
CA VAL A 187 11.16 22.44 21.68
C VAL A 187 12.14 21.31 22.00
N LEU A 188 13.29 21.60 22.61
CA LEU A 188 14.29 20.60 23.00
C LEU A 188 13.77 19.64 24.06
N ASP A 189 12.94 20.05 25.00
CA ASP A 189 12.34 19.22 26.06
C ASP A 189 11.48 18.08 25.42
N SER A 190 10.87 18.32 24.26
CA SER A 190 10.14 17.30 23.52
C SER A 190 10.98 16.59 22.46
N TYR A 191 11.95 17.28 21.85
CA TYR A 191 12.78 16.74 20.79
C TYR A 191 13.74 15.66 21.28
N ILE A 192 14.42 15.88 22.39
CA ILE A 192 15.42 14.96 22.95
C ILE A 192 14.81 13.58 23.29
N PRO A 193 13.69 13.49 24.03
CA PRO A 193 13.04 12.21 24.28
C PRO A 193 12.57 11.51 22.99
N ASN A 194 12.03 12.26 22.03
CA ASN A 194 11.57 11.71 20.75
C ASN A 194 12.74 11.12 19.94
N VAL A 195 13.90 11.79 19.92
CA VAL A 195 15.12 11.26 19.27
C VAL A 195 15.59 9.97 19.95
N ALA A 196 15.61 9.94 21.29
CA ALA A 196 16.00 8.76 22.06
C ALA A 196 15.06 7.57 21.79
N GLN A 197 13.75 7.83 21.76
CA GLN A 197 12.74 6.82 21.45
C GLN A 197 12.91 6.28 20.00
N MET A 198 13.11 7.17 19.03
CA MET A 198 13.35 6.79 17.64
C MET A 198 14.61 5.91 17.51
N LYS A 199 15.71 6.29 18.17
CA LYS A 199 16.95 5.51 18.17
C LYS A 199 16.72 4.09 18.71
N ASP A 200 15.96 3.93 19.80
CA ASP A 200 15.64 2.62 20.36
C ASP A 200 14.75 1.79 19.42
N GLN A 201 13.75 2.41 18.79
CA GLN A 201 12.89 1.75 17.81
C GLN A 201 13.65 1.30 16.59
N LEU A 202 14.53 2.13 16.02
CA LEU A 202 15.38 1.76 14.89
C LEU A 202 16.31 0.60 15.24
N ARG A 203 16.87 0.59 16.45
CA ARG A 203 17.69 -0.53 16.92
C ARG A 203 16.89 -1.83 16.99
N LYS A 204 15.68 -1.80 17.56
CA LYS A 204 14.77 -2.96 17.62
C LYS A 204 14.38 -3.43 16.22
N TYR A 205 14.08 -2.51 15.32
CA TYR A 205 13.75 -2.81 13.93
C TYR A 205 14.91 -3.49 13.20
N ASN A 206 16.14 -2.96 13.32
CA ASN A 206 17.32 -3.54 12.72
C ASN A 206 17.60 -4.95 13.22
N VAL A 207 17.45 -5.22 14.52
CA VAL A 207 17.60 -6.56 15.09
C VAL A 207 16.56 -7.53 14.53
N ALA A 208 15.29 -7.10 14.47
CA ALA A 208 14.21 -7.92 13.89
C ALA A 208 14.43 -8.17 12.40
N PHE A 209 14.84 -7.15 11.64
CA PHE A 209 15.12 -7.25 10.21
C PHE A 209 16.28 -8.24 9.93
N THR A 210 17.38 -8.11 10.65
CA THR A 210 18.53 -9.01 10.50
C THR A 210 18.16 -10.45 10.79
N LYS A 211 17.35 -10.70 11.82
CA LYS A 211 16.85 -12.03 12.16
C LYS A 211 15.98 -12.60 11.05
N THR A 212 15.02 -11.81 10.57
CA THR A 212 14.10 -12.22 9.49
C THR A 212 14.84 -12.45 8.17
N ALA A 213 15.84 -11.62 7.85
CA ALA A 213 16.68 -11.81 6.67
C ALA A 213 17.46 -13.14 6.74
N ALA A 214 18.05 -13.46 7.89
CA ALA A 214 18.76 -14.72 8.09
C ALA A 214 17.82 -15.95 8.00
N GLU A 215 16.60 -15.84 8.52
CA GLU A 215 15.56 -16.88 8.38
C GLU A 215 15.13 -17.06 6.92
N ASN A 216 14.95 -15.98 6.18
CA ASN A 216 14.61 -16.02 4.76
C ASN A 216 15.69 -16.68 3.91
N GLU A 217 16.97 -16.42 4.17
CA GLU A 217 18.07 -17.09 3.46
C GLU A 217 18.09 -18.62 3.76
N LYS A 218 17.89 -19.01 5.03
CA LYS A 218 17.76 -20.42 5.38
C LYS A 218 16.57 -21.11 4.67
N LEU A 219 15.43 -20.41 4.58
CA LEU A 219 14.25 -20.91 3.88
C LEU A 219 14.47 -21.02 2.37
N LYS A 220 15.17 -20.07 1.76
CA LYS A 220 15.54 -20.11 0.33
C LYS A 220 16.43 -21.33 0.04
N GLU A 221 17.46 -21.57 0.86
CA GLU A 221 18.32 -22.75 0.70
C GLU A 221 17.52 -24.06 0.86
N LYS A 222 16.67 -24.14 1.89
CA LYS A 222 15.79 -25.30 2.08
C LYS A 222 14.84 -25.52 0.91
N ASN A 223 14.25 -24.45 0.37
CA ASN A 223 13.40 -24.54 -0.82
C ASN A 223 14.17 -25.02 -2.06
N LYS A 224 15.42 -24.57 -2.23
CA LYS A 224 16.29 -24.99 -3.32
C LYS A 224 16.61 -26.49 -3.23
N THR A 225 16.96 -26.98 -2.05
CA THR A 225 17.22 -28.41 -1.81
C THR A 225 15.98 -29.27 -2.00
N LEU A 226 14.80 -28.82 -1.53
CA LEU A 226 13.54 -29.52 -1.72
C LEU A 226 13.12 -29.55 -3.21
N SER A 227 13.32 -28.48 -3.95
CA SER A 227 13.05 -28.42 -5.39
C SER A 227 13.93 -29.42 -6.15
N ALA A 228 15.24 -29.45 -5.86
CA ALA A 228 16.17 -30.39 -6.46
C ALA A 228 15.82 -31.86 -6.15
N SER A 229 15.36 -32.11 -4.91
CA SER A 229 14.90 -33.46 -4.52
C SER A 229 13.61 -33.87 -5.22
N LEU A 230 12.70 -32.94 -5.42
CA LEU A 230 11.45 -33.14 -6.14
C LEU A 230 11.70 -33.46 -7.62
N ASP A 231 12.63 -32.75 -8.25
CA ASP A 231 12.99 -32.96 -9.65
C ASP A 231 13.64 -34.36 -9.85
N LYS A 232 14.55 -34.76 -8.96
CA LYS A 232 15.10 -36.12 -8.95
C LYS A 232 14.05 -37.21 -8.75
N ALA A 233 13.07 -36.98 -7.87
CA ALA A 233 11.99 -37.93 -7.64
C ALA A 233 11.07 -38.07 -8.86
N LYS A 234 10.84 -36.99 -9.61
CA LYS A 234 10.08 -37.02 -10.87
C LYS A 234 10.81 -37.77 -11.96
N GLU A 235 12.12 -37.54 -12.13
CA GLU A 235 12.96 -38.27 -13.09
C GLU A 235 12.97 -39.76 -12.81
N GLY A 236 13.08 -40.16 -11.53
CA GLY A 236 13.05 -41.59 -11.12
C GLY A 236 11.67 -42.26 -11.27
N SER A 237 10.59 -41.49 -11.41
CA SER A 237 9.21 -41.97 -11.60
C SER A 237 8.84 -42.18 -13.08
N VAL A 238 9.59 -41.58 -14.01
CA VAL A 238 9.36 -41.68 -15.46
C VAL A 238 10.07 -42.91 -16.06
N LEU A 239 10.97 -43.54 -15.28
CA LEU A 239 11.77 -44.70 -15.71
C LEU A 239 11.22 -46.07 -15.22
N LYS A 240 9.99 -46.10 -14.71
CA LYS A 240 9.23 -47.30 -14.38
C LYS A 240 7.94 -47.33 -15.20
#